data_f72ca5bd158447a4105425cce05c0cb6
#
_entry.id   f72ca5bd158447a4105425cce05c0cb6
#
_cell.length_a   1.000
_cell.length_b   1.000
_cell.length_c   1.000
_cell.angle_alpha   90.00
_cell.angle_beta   90.00
_cell.angle_gamma   90.00
#
_symmetry.space_group_name_H-M   'P 1'
#
loop_
_entity.id
_entity.type
_entity.pdbx_description
1 polymer ?
#
loop_
_entity_poly.entity_id
_entity_poly.type
_entity_poly.pdbx_seq_one_letter_code
_entity_poly.pdbx_strand_id
1 'polypeptide(L)'
;MPDTLSETAFTGGGDGPIAIVAHTHPSITKGGAEIAAYSLYEGLRALGVDAIFIAACPAQDRNRLLLASDREFVLLTDPLRYDHFYQLSSGEVWRQLKAILLAQRVRLVNFHHYLNIGVNTLRALAAETSIPFALTLHEFLAICNHHGQMVTRPARRLCPQATNVACATCFPEHTRQQFRLRRDLIHSALLPASGYISPSHFLADRMVGWGLPREKFVVIENGLRVVPKRAERVRADGGLWNFGYFGQITPFKGVDTLLDTIDLLAKQPGIEGKIRIKVHGNMVGQDPAFLARFNTAFAANRFTLYAGAYDNADVHTLMSACDYVLVPSTWWENSPVVIQEAYAAGRPVICTGIGGMAEKVPNRRSGLHFRLNDGADLARVMSEAADEVLYKALCSGIGTVADQMGMARNYLAAFAQLLPDRGAEAAPRTSPRRRAKQVARS
;
A
#
# COMPACT_ATOMS: atom_id res chain seq x y z
N MET A 1 -22.39 -16.35 -14.68
CA MET A 1 -21.77 -17.52 -14.05
C MET A 1 -20.28 -17.30 -14.10
N PRO A 2 -19.58 -17.08 -13.01
CA PRO A 2 -18.12 -17.10 -13.01
C PRO A 2 -17.67 -18.54 -12.82
N ASP A 3 -16.79 -18.99 -13.72
CA ASP A 3 -16.18 -20.30 -13.73
C ASP A 3 -15.48 -20.62 -12.40
N THR A 4 -15.84 -21.78 -11.85
CA THR A 4 -15.12 -22.44 -10.76
C THR A 4 -13.73 -22.84 -11.27
N LEU A 5 -12.73 -21.99 -11.03
CA LEU A 5 -11.33 -22.38 -11.17
C LEU A 5 -11.06 -23.49 -10.15
N SER A 6 -10.69 -24.66 -10.65
CA SER A 6 -10.45 -25.86 -9.87
C SER A 6 -9.38 -25.64 -8.79
N GLU A 7 -9.67 -26.03 -7.55
CA GLU A 7 -8.77 -25.98 -6.38
C GLU A 7 -7.47 -26.79 -6.51
N THR A 8 -7.25 -27.46 -7.63
CA THR A 8 -6.15 -28.42 -7.83
C THR A 8 -4.89 -27.84 -8.51
N ALA A 9 -4.88 -26.58 -8.91
CA ALA A 9 -3.82 -26.03 -9.77
C ALA A 9 -2.47 -25.70 -9.07
N PHE A 10 -2.38 -25.73 -7.75
CA PHE A 10 -1.13 -25.33 -7.05
C PHE A 10 -0.46 -26.43 -6.24
N THR A 11 -0.94 -27.67 -6.25
CA THR A 11 -0.29 -28.82 -5.57
C THR A 11 0.85 -29.45 -6.36
N GLY A 12 1.17 -28.95 -7.54
CA GLY A 12 2.17 -29.51 -8.44
C GLY A 12 3.51 -28.77 -8.43
N GLY A 13 4.53 -29.34 -7.82
CA GLY A 13 5.89 -29.20 -8.33
C GLY A 13 6.86 -28.24 -7.67
N GLY A 14 7.20 -28.50 -6.41
CA GLY A 14 8.40 -27.93 -5.79
C GLY A 14 8.36 -28.05 -4.26
N ASP A 15 9.29 -28.82 -3.71
CA ASP A 15 9.35 -29.19 -2.28
C ASP A 15 9.87 -28.06 -1.36
N GLY A 16 9.44 -26.83 -1.53
CA GLY A 16 9.91 -25.74 -0.69
C GLY A 16 8.88 -24.63 -0.47
N PRO A 17 9.06 -23.82 0.59
CA PRO A 17 8.14 -22.74 0.93
C PRO A 17 8.18 -21.58 -0.07
N ILE A 18 7.09 -20.79 -0.01
CA ILE A 18 7.05 -19.43 -0.55
C ILE A 18 7.58 -18.50 0.54
N ALA A 19 8.58 -17.69 0.23
CA ALA A 19 9.09 -16.66 1.15
C ALA A 19 8.39 -15.32 0.91
N ILE A 20 7.71 -14.79 1.92
CA ILE A 20 7.17 -13.44 1.94
C ILE A 20 8.18 -12.55 2.65
N VAL A 21 8.72 -11.56 1.93
CA VAL A 21 9.81 -10.70 2.42
C VAL A 21 9.29 -9.28 2.62
N ALA A 22 9.40 -8.76 3.85
CA ALA A 22 8.98 -7.43 4.24
C ALA A 22 10.15 -6.57 4.74
N HIS A 23 10.06 -5.26 4.55
CA HIS A 23 11.09 -4.31 4.97
C HIS A 23 11.15 -4.07 6.49
N THR A 24 10.15 -4.54 7.24
CA THR A 24 10.15 -4.64 8.70
C THR A 24 9.03 -5.58 9.17
N HIS A 25 9.08 -5.97 10.44
CA HIS A 25 8.09 -6.87 11.05
C HIS A 25 6.92 -6.06 11.67
N PRO A 26 5.65 -6.53 11.58
CA PRO A 26 4.49 -5.82 12.16
C PRO A 26 4.56 -5.59 13.68
N SER A 27 5.36 -6.37 14.42
CA SER A 27 5.60 -6.11 15.85
C SER A 27 6.46 -4.86 16.10
N ILE A 28 7.19 -4.37 15.09
CA ILE A 28 8.04 -3.17 15.17
C ILE A 28 7.31 -1.97 14.60
N THR A 29 6.80 -2.08 13.37
CA THR A 29 6.03 -1.02 12.70
C THR A 29 4.75 -1.58 12.10
N LYS A 30 3.65 -0.83 12.24
CA LYS A 30 2.32 -1.22 11.76
C LYS A 30 1.92 -0.35 10.56
N GLY A 31 2.73 -0.37 9.50
CA GLY A 31 2.38 0.27 8.23
C GLY A 31 1.53 -0.64 7.34
N GLY A 32 0.90 -0.06 6.30
CA GLY A 32 0.03 -0.81 5.40
C GLY A 32 0.75 -1.93 4.64
N ALA A 33 2.02 -1.73 4.26
CA ALA A 33 2.81 -2.73 3.54
C ALA A 33 3.17 -3.93 4.42
N GLU A 34 3.57 -3.70 5.67
CA GLU A 34 3.93 -4.74 6.64
C GLU A 34 2.73 -5.59 7.01
N ILE A 35 1.58 -4.93 7.27
CA ILE A 35 0.33 -5.62 7.58
C ILE A 35 -0.14 -6.45 6.39
N ALA A 36 -0.08 -5.91 5.17
CA ALA A 36 -0.46 -6.64 3.95
C ALA A 36 0.45 -7.86 3.72
N ALA A 37 1.77 -7.72 3.90
CA ALA A 37 2.73 -8.81 3.78
C ALA A 37 2.45 -9.93 4.79
N TYR A 38 2.25 -9.54 6.05
CA TYR A 38 2.00 -10.50 7.12
C TYR A 38 0.63 -11.18 6.97
N SER A 39 -0.40 -10.43 6.58
CA SER A 39 -1.72 -10.99 6.26
C SER A 39 -1.65 -12.00 5.11
N LEU A 40 -0.85 -11.74 4.08
CA LEU A 40 -0.63 -12.71 3.01
C LEU A 40 0.04 -13.98 3.54
N TYR A 41 1.10 -13.84 4.35
CA TYR A 41 1.78 -14.98 4.97
C TYR A 41 0.81 -15.82 5.80
N GLU A 42 0.02 -15.21 6.69
CA GLU A 42 -1.00 -15.91 7.49
C GLU A 42 -2.05 -16.58 6.60
N GLY A 43 -2.54 -15.88 5.57
CA GLY A 43 -3.53 -16.41 4.63
C GLY A 43 -3.02 -17.62 3.85
N LEU A 44 -1.77 -17.60 3.37
CA LEU A 44 -1.14 -18.74 2.71
C LEU A 44 -1.03 -19.94 3.66
N ARG A 45 -0.59 -19.70 4.91
CA ARG A 45 -0.49 -20.75 5.94
C ARG A 45 -1.86 -21.36 6.26
N ALA A 46 -2.89 -20.52 6.38
CA ALA A 46 -4.26 -20.97 6.62
C ALA A 46 -4.85 -21.79 5.47
N LEU A 47 -4.37 -21.58 4.24
CA LEU A 47 -4.68 -22.40 3.06
C LEU A 47 -3.87 -23.71 2.99
N GLY A 48 -3.02 -24.00 3.98
CA GLY A 48 -2.14 -25.18 3.99
C GLY A 48 -0.91 -25.06 3.10
N VAL A 49 -0.60 -23.86 2.59
CA VAL A 49 0.59 -23.62 1.77
C VAL A 49 1.81 -23.46 2.67
N ASP A 50 2.90 -24.17 2.34
CA ASP A 50 4.17 -23.95 3.03
C ASP A 50 4.70 -22.56 2.68
N ALA A 51 4.69 -21.65 3.66
CA ALA A 51 5.16 -20.29 3.55
C ALA A 51 6.02 -19.91 4.75
N ILE A 52 7.01 -19.06 4.51
CA ILE A 52 7.83 -18.43 5.53
C ILE A 52 7.75 -16.91 5.43
N PHE A 53 7.90 -16.24 6.56
CA PHE A 53 7.96 -14.78 6.62
C PHE A 53 9.38 -14.34 6.94
N ILE A 54 9.93 -13.41 6.17
CA ILE A 54 11.28 -12.87 6.37
C ILE A 54 11.16 -11.35 6.49
N ALA A 55 11.50 -10.81 7.66
CA ALA A 55 11.43 -9.37 7.91
C ALA A 55 12.81 -8.75 8.14
N ALA A 56 13.06 -7.59 7.56
CA ALA A 56 14.19 -6.77 7.96
C ALA A 56 13.93 -6.18 9.36
N CYS A 57 14.97 -6.10 10.16
CA CYS A 57 14.93 -5.58 11.52
C CYS A 57 16.22 -4.79 11.79
N PRO A 58 16.16 -3.50 12.10
CA PRO A 58 17.32 -2.79 12.62
C PRO A 58 17.85 -3.47 13.86
N ALA A 59 19.16 -3.64 13.96
CA ALA A 59 19.79 -4.37 15.09
C ALA A 59 19.38 -3.80 16.46
N GLN A 60 19.17 -2.48 16.54
CA GLN A 60 18.70 -1.80 17.75
C GLN A 60 17.26 -2.15 18.17
N ASP A 61 16.42 -2.57 17.21
CA ASP A 61 15.02 -2.91 17.48
C ASP A 61 14.80 -4.40 17.73
N ARG A 62 15.85 -5.21 17.71
CA ARG A 62 15.77 -6.66 17.89
C ARG A 62 15.00 -7.08 19.14
N ASN A 63 15.16 -6.34 20.24
CA ASN A 63 14.48 -6.63 21.51
C ASN A 63 12.97 -6.33 21.48
N ARG A 64 12.50 -5.62 20.49
CA ARG A 64 11.06 -5.32 20.26
C ARG A 64 10.39 -6.32 19.33
N LEU A 65 11.21 -7.17 18.69
CA LEU A 65 10.73 -8.13 17.73
C LEU A 65 10.04 -9.30 18.43
N LEU A 66 8.81 -9.57 18.03
CA LEU A 66 8.02 -10.70 18.50
C LEU A 66 7.71 -11.60 17.31
N LEU A 67 8.33 -12.77 17.27
CA LEU A 67 8.05 -13.81 16.27
C LEU A 67 6.95 -14.72 16.81
N ALA A 68 5.95 -15.00 15.98
CA ALA A 68 4.80 -15.82 16.36
C ALA A 68 5.03 -17.33 16.04
N SER A 69 6.03 -17.65 15.22
CA SER A 69 6.30 -19.02 14.80
C SER A 69 7.79 -19.23 14.43
N ASP A 70 8.18 -20.49 14.32
CA ASP A 70 9.48 -20.94 13.80
C ASP A 70 9.63 -20.77 12.28
N ARG A 71 8.56 -20.35 11.60
CA ARG A 71 8.54 -20.04 10.16
C ARG A 71 8.79 -18.56 9.87
N GLU A 72 9.15 -17.79 10.88
CA GLU A 72 9.47 -16.36 10.76
C GLU A 72 10.97 -16.15 10.96
N PHE A 73 11.58 -15.43 10.03
CA PHE A 73 13.03 -15.19 9.97
C PHE A 73 13.32 -13.69 9.97
N VAL A 74 14.51 -13.34 10.38
CA VAL A 74 14.93 -11.94 10.52
C VAL A 74 16.19 -11.68 9.70
N LEU A 75 16.17 -10.57 8.96
CA LEU A 75 17.36 -9.98 8.35
C LEU A 75 17.80 -8.81 9.23
N LEU A 76 18.92 -8.96 9.93
CA LEU A 76 19.47 -7.85 10.71
C LEU A 76 20.03 -6.79 9.76
N THR A 77 19.56 -5.58 9.91
CA THR A 77 19.96 -4.43 9.09
C THR A 77 20.60 -3.34 9.94
N ASP A 78 21.43 -2.54 9.31
CA ASP A 78 22.01 -1.34 9.90
C ASP A 78 21.53 -0.12 9.12
N PRO A 79 20.61 0.69 9.67
CA PRO A 79 20.10 1.89 9.01
C PRO A 79 21.19 2.89 8.61
N LEU A 80 22.31 2.94 9.35
CA LEU A 80 23.44 3.82 9.04
C LEU A 80 24.22 3.39 7.80
N ARG A 81 24.07 2.14 7.36
CA ARG A 81 24.71 1.57 6.19
C ARG A 81 23.75 1.40 5.02
N TYR A 82 22.56 2.00 5.10
CA TYR A 82 21.57 1.99 4.04
C TYR A 82 21.60 3.33 3.27
N ASP A 83 21.83 3.25 1.97
CA ASP A 83 21.75 4.41 1.08
C ASP A 83 20.30 4.65 0.68
N HIS A 84 19.66 5.64 1.30
CA HIS A 84 18.27 5.99 1.03
C HIS A 84 18.04 6.61 -0.36
N PHE A 85 19.05 7.20 -0.98
CA PHE A 85 18.91 7.77 -2.30
C PHE A 85 18.96 6.69 -3.39
N TYR A 86 19.98 5.83 -3.36
CA TYR A 86 20.12 4.74 -4.33
C TYR A 86 19.42 3.44 -3.91
N GLN A 87 18.87 3.39 -2.71
CA GLN A 87 18.20 2.23 -2.14
C GLN A 87 19.12 1.00 -2.05
N LEU A 88 20.33 1.20 -1.54
CA LEU A 88 21.35 0.17 -1.43
C LEU A 88 21.56 -0.24 0.03
N SER A 89 21.65 -1.53 0.28
CA SER A 89 22.01 -2.10 1.57
C SER A 89 23.45 -2.62 1.56
N SER A 90 23.96 -2.98 2.72
CA SER A 90 25.23 -3.69 2.84
C SER A 90 25.14 -5.12 2.27
N GLY A 91 26.24 -5.66 1.76
CA GLY A 91 26.29 -7.05 1.27
C GLY A 91 25.97 -8.12 2.34
N GLU A 92 25.96 -7.73 3.61
CA GLU A 92 25.56 -8.60 4.73
C GLU A 92 24.09 -9.00 4.64
N VAL A 93 23.21 -8.08 4.24
CA VAL A 93 21.77 -8.35 4.10
C VAL A 93 21.53 -9.43 3.04
N TRP A 94 22.25 -9.38 1.92
CA TRP A 94 22.18 -10.43 0.91
C TRP A 94 22.70 -11.77 1.45
N ARG A 95 23.83 -11.79 2.15
CA ARG A 95 24.37 -13.03 2.72
C ARG A 95 23.39 -13.71 3.67
N GLN A 96 22.74 -12.95 4.56
CA GLN A 96 21.72 -13.47 5.46
C GLN A 96 20.50 -13.99 4.69
N LEU A 97 19.96 -13.21 3.75
CA LEU A 97 18.82 -13.63 2.95
C LEU A 97 19.15 -14.92 2.17
N LYS A 98 20.28 -14.95 1.46
CA LYS A 98 20.72 -16.13 0.70
C LYS A 98 20.83 -17.38 1.59
N ALA A 99 21.39 -17.26 2.78
CA ALA A 99 21.50 -18.37 3.71
C ALA A 99 20.12 -18.92 4.13
N ILE A 100 19.16 -18.06 4.43
CA ILE A 100 17.79 -18.47 4.76
C ILE A 100 17.13 -19.15 3.55
N LEU A 101 17.18 -18.53 2.37
CA LEU A 101 16.55 -19.05 1.15
C LEU A 101 17.04 -20.45 0.80
N LEU A 102 18.35 -20.68 0.90
CA LEU A 102 18.97 -21.98 0.60
C LEU A 102 18.67 -23.01 1.69
N ALA A 103 18.80 -22.67 2.97
CA ALA A 103 18.52 -23.56 4.09
C ALA A 103 17.06 -24.03 4.11
N GLN A 104 16.13 -23.14 3.77
CA GLN A 104 14.69 -23.43 3.70
C GLN A 104 14.26 -24.01 2.35
N ARG A 105 15.16 -24.14 1.35
CA ARG A 105 14.85 -24.59 -0.02
C ARG A 105 13.71 -23.79 -0.65
N VAL A 106 13.75 -22.44 -0.48
CA VAL A 106 12.69 -21.57 -0.96
C VAL A 106 12.50 -21.71 -2.48
N ARG A 107 11.26 -21.89 -2.91
CA ARG A 107 10.90 -22.04 -4.34
C ARG A 107 10.51 -20.74 -5.04
N LEU A 108 10.03 -19.74 -4.28
CA LEU A 108 9.61 -18.43 -4.76
C LEU A 108 9.81 -17.40 -3.65
N VAL A 109 10.29 -16.22 -4.01
CA VAL A 109 10.35 -15.06 -3.11
C VAL A 109 9.34 -14.01 -3.56
N ASN A 110 8.47 -13.55 -2.67
CA ASN A 110 7.64 -12.38 -2.91
C ASN A 110 8.10 -11.24 -1.99
N PHE A 111 8.70 -10.21 -2.57
CA PHE A 111 9.07 -9.00 -1.84
C PHE A 111 7.89 -8.05 -1.78
N HIS A 112 7.43 -7.73 -0.58
CA HIS A 112 6.45 -6.67 -0.35
C HIS A 112 7.09 -5.28 -0.28
N HIS A 113 8.38 -5.22 -0.08
CA HIS A 113 9.18 -3.99 -0.17
C HIS A 113 10.67 -4.33 -0.20
N TYR A 114 11.47 -3.42 -0.75
CA TYR A 114 12.94 -3.53 -0.73
C TYR A 114 13.64 -2.49 0.16
N LEU A 115 12.91 -1.56 0.80
CA LEU A 115 13.46 -0.64 1.80
C LEU A 115 14.17 -1.44 2.89
N ASN A 116 15.30 -0.98 3.37
CA ASN A 116 16.21 -1.65 4.31
C ASN A 116 16.86 -2.95 3.79
N ILE A 117 16.32 -3.57 2.74
CA ILE A 117 16.83 -4.79 2.11
C ILE A 117 17.79 -4.45 0.97
N GLY A 118 17.47 -3.40 0.22
CA GLY A 118 18.27 -2.87 -0.88
C GLY A 118 17.98 -3.51 -2.24
N VAL A 119 17.97 -2.69 -3.29
CA VAL A 119 17.80 -3.16 -4.68
C VAL A 119 18.99 -3.99 -5.17
N ASN A 120 20.18 -3.81 -4.58
CA ASN A 120 21.33 -4.66 -4.81
C ASN A 120 21.09 -6.11 -4.36
N THR A 121 20.30 -6.34 -3.33
CA THR A 121 19.89 -7.69 -2.87
C THR A 121 18.99 -8.36 -3.91
N LEU A 122 18.06 -7.65 -4.53
CA LEU A 122 17.22 -8.20 -5.62
C LEU A 122 18.08 -8.58 -6.83
N ARG A 123 19.05 -7.73 -7.19
CA ARG A 123 20.00 -8.04 -8.28
C ARG A 123 20.86 -9.27 -7.98
N ALA A 124 21.35 -9.38 -6.75
CA ALA A 124 22.15 -10.53 -6.32
C ALA A 124 21.32 -11.82 -6.33
N LEU A 125 20.07 -11.78 -5.87
CA LEU A 125 19.14 -12.92 -5.96
C LEU A 125 19.00 -13.41 -7.41
N ALA A 126 18.74 -12.49 -8.35
CA ALA A 126 18.60 -12.81 -9.78
C ALA A 126 19.89 -13.33 -10.41
N ALA A 127 21.05 -12.84 -9.98
CA ALA A 127 22.34 -13.19 -10.56
C ALA A 127 22.95 -14.48 -9.98
N GLU A 128 22.73 -14.75 -8.71
CA GLU A 128 23.42 -15.80 -7.97
C GLU A 128 22.54 -17.03 -7.67
N THR A 129 21.25 -16.98 -7.98
CA THR A 129 20.33 -18.09 -7.76
C THR A 129 19.40 -18.30 -8.95
N SER A 130 18.76 -19.48 -9.01
CA SER A 130 17.64 -19.76 -9.93
C SER A 130 16.27 -19.55 -9.28
N ILE A 131 16.22 -18.97 -8.08
CA ILE A 131 14.95 -18.77 -7.35
C ILE A 131 14.22 -17.59 -7.99
N PRO A 132 13.02 -17.79 -8.56
CA PRO A 132 12.22 -16.70 -9.10
C PRO A 132 11.72 -15.79 -7.99
N PHE A 133 11.52 -14.51 -8.33
CA PHE A 133 10.91 -13.58 -7.37
C PHE A 133 9.86 -12.69 -8.01
N ALA A 134 8.85 -12.33 -7.23
CA ALA A 134 7.85 -11.34 -7.54
C ALA A 134 7.96 -10.13 -6.60
N LEU A 135 7.45 -9.00 -7.04
CA LEU A 135 7.38 -7.77 -6.24
C LEU A 135 5.92 -7.37 -6.03
N THR A 136 5.51 -7.25 -4.79
CA THR A 136 4.27 -6.57 -4.42
C THR A 136 4.59 -5.11 -4.13
N LEU A 137 3.96 -4.23 -4.87
CA LEU A 137 4.18 -2.78 -4.81
C LEU A 137 3.14 -2.15 -3.89
N HIS A 138 3.57 -1.26 -3.00
CA HIS A 138 2.68 -0.57 -2.06
C HIS A 138 2.69 0.94 -2.22
N GLU A 139 3.73 1.49 -2.88
CA GLU A 139 3.98 2.92 -2.98
C GLU A 139 4.93 3.23 -4.17
N PHE A 140 5.37 4.48 -4.31
CA PHE A 140 6.15 4.93 -5.47
C PHE A 140 7.65 5.13 -5.15
N LEU A 141 8.25 4.45 -4.18
CA LEU A 141 9.66 4.65 -3.81
C LEU A 141 10.64 4.44 -4.97
N ALA A 142 10.32 3.52 -5.89
CA ALA A 142 11.09 3.32 -7.10
C ALA A 142 11.16 4.60 -7.95
N ILE A 143 10.04 5.30 -8.05
CA ILE A 143 9.85 6.48 -8.88
C ILE A 143 10.31 7.75 -8.15
N CYS A 144 9.88 7.94 -6.90
CA CYS A 144 9.97 9.19 -6.16
C CYS A 144 10.88 9.08 -4.94
N ASN A 145 11.92 9.91 -4.88
CA ASN A 145 12.82 9.99 -3.73
C ASN A 145 12.17 10.63 -2.48
N HIS A 146 11.01 11.26 -2.61
CA HIS A 146 10.26 11.80 -1.49
C HIS A 146 9.45 10.70 -0.80
N HIS A 147 10.12 9.70 -0.23
CA HIS A 147 9.51 8.56 0.46
C HIS A 147 8.37 7.89 -0.33
N GLY A 148 8.47 7.88 -1.66
CA GLY A 148 7.43 7.28 -2.51
C GLY A 148 6.11 8.06 -2.58
N GLN A 149 6.03 9.29 -2.08
CA GLN A 149 4.77 10.05 -1.98
C GLN A 149 4.29 10.66 -3.31
N MET A 150 5.21 10.86 -4.27
CA MET A 150 4.94 11.62 -5.50
C MET A 150 4.29 13.00 -5.25
N VAL A 151 4.81 13.70 -4.25
CA VAL A 151 4.46 15.07 -3.91
C VAL A 151 5.72 15.93 -4.02
N THR A 152 5.61 17.09 -4.67
CA THR A 152 6.74 17.97 -4.91
C THR A 152 7.19 18.72 -3.64
N ARG A 153 8.47 19.04 -3.56
CA ARG A 153 9.06 19.93 -2.53
C ARG A 153 9.41 21.28 -3.16
N PRO A 154 9.25 22.41 -2.44
CA PRO A 154 8.53 22.58 -1.18
C PRO A 154 7.02 22.78 -1.37
N ALA A 155 6.54 22.91 -2.63
CA ALA A 155 5.18 23.35 -2.94
C ALA A 155 4.07 22.35 -2.58
N ARG A 156 4.41 21.12 -2.16
CA ARG A 156 3.47 20.04 -1.77
C ARG A 156 2.37 19.77 -2.81
N ARG A 157 2.68 19.93 -4.10
CA ARG A 157 1.76 19.62 -5.20
C ARG A 157 1.92 18.18 -5.64
N LEU A 158 0.84 17.57 -6.13
CA LEU A 158 0.91 16.24 -6.74
C LEU A 158 1.91 16.24 -7.91
N CYS A 159 2.85 15.29 -7.89
CA CYS A 159 3.81 15.11 -8.97
C CYS A 159 3.18 14.24 -10.08
N PRO A 160 2.95 14.77 -11.28
CA PRO A 160 2.37 13.99 -12.36
C PRO A 160 3.35 12.98 -12.93
N GLN A 161 4.66 13.31 -12.95
CA GLN A 161 5.71 12.47 -13.50
C GLN A 161 7.07 12.83 -12.92
N ALA A 162 7.80 11.83 -12.44
CA ALA A 162 9.19 11.97 -12.02
C ALA A 162 10.12 11.95 -13.23
N THR A 163 10.67 13.11 -13.60
CA THR A 163 11.74 13.25 -14.59
C THR A 163 13.04 13.64 -13.90
N ASN A 164 14.19 13.35 -14.51
CA ASN A 164 15.48 13.74 -13.92
C ASN A 164 15.58 15.25 -13.65
N VAL A 165 14.97 16.08 -14.51
CA VAL A 165 14.92 17.54 -14.35
C VAL A 165 14.03 17.95 -13.19
N ALA A 166 12.76 17.46 -13.18
CA ALA A 166 11.80 17.78 -12.12
C ALA A 166 12.27 17.28 -10.75
N CYS A 167 12.87 16.08 -10.71
CA CYS A 167 13.40 15.52 -9.47
C CYS A 167 14.59 16.32 -8.93
N ALA A 168 15.52 16.78 -9.78
CA ALA A 168 16.63 17.63 -9.36
C ALA A 168 16.16 19.02 -8.91
N THR A 169 15.05 19.54 -9.44
CA THR A 169 14.42 20.77 -8.94
C THR A 169 13.76 20.53 -7.57
N CYS A 170 13.14 19.36 -7.38
CA CYS A 170 12.50 18.95 -6.13
C CYS A 170 13.52 18.68 -5.01
N PHE A 171 14.72 18.19 -5.37
CA PHE A 171 15.82 17.84 -4.47
C PHE A 171 17.12 18.48 -4.98
N PRO A 172 17.34 19.79 -4.71
CA PRO A 172 18.48 20.51 -5.24
C PRO A 172 19.84 20.01 -4.72
N GLU A 173 19.83 19.21 -3.66
CA GLU A 173 20.99 18.48 -3.14
C GLU A 173 21.51 17.37 -4.06
N HIS A 174 20.74 16.97 -5.09
CA HIS A 174 21.08 15.93 -6.05
C HIS A 174 21.03 16.46 -7.49
N THR A 175 22.00 16.05 -8.30
CA THR A 175 22.10 16.42 -9.71
C THR A 175 21.14 15.59 -10.60
N ARG A 176 20.90 16.07 -11.84
CA ARG A 176 20.15 15.34 -12.87
C ARG A 176 20.80 14.00 -13.20
N GLN A 177 22.14 13.93 -13.22
CA GLN A 177 22.88 12.70 -13.46
C GLN A 177 22.68 11.68 -12.35
N GLN A 178 22.67 12.12 -11.10
CA GLN A 178 22.37 11.24 -9.96
C GLN A 178 20.95 10.67 -10.03
N PHE A 179 19.95 11.48 -10.41
CA PHE A 179 18.58 10.97 -10.61
C PHE A 179 18.48 9.98 -11.77
N ARG A 180 19.25 10.19 -12.87
CA ARG A 180 19.35 9.22 -13.95
C ARG A 180 19.94 7.91 -13.44
N LEU A 181 21.07 7.98 -12.75
CA LEU A 181 21.74 6.80 -12.19
C LEU A 181 20.83 6.05 -11.19
N ARG A 182 20.14 6.80 -10.30
CA ARG A 182 19.16 6.22 -9.38
C ARG A 182 18.09 5.44 -10.14
N ARG A 183 17.50 6.06 -11.16
CA ARG A 183 16.47 5.43 -12.00
C ARG A 183 17.00 4.15 -12.64
N ASP A 184 18.14 4.22 -13.33
CA ASP A 184 18.71 3.11 -14.06
C ASP A 184 19.10 1.96 -13.12
N LEU A 185 19.61 2.28 -11.92
CA LEU A 185 19.98 1.31 -10.90
C LEU A 185 18.74 0.56 -10.38
N ILE A 186 17.72 1.29 -9.94
CA ILE A 186 16.50 0.69 -9.39
C ILE A 186 15.77 -0.10 -10.49
N HIS A 187 15.59 0.50 -11.65
CA HIS A 187 14.91 -0.13 -12.78
C HIS A 187 15.59 -1.47 -13.17
N SER A 188 16.92 -1.48 -13.32
CA SER A 188 17.68 -2.70 -13.66
C SER A 188 17.57 -3.79 -12.57
N ALA A 189 17.33 -3.41 -11.32
CA ALA A 189 17.16 -4.36 -10.22
C ALA A 189 15.73 -4.95 -10.17
N LEU A 190 14.74 -4.21 -10.62
CA LEU A 190 13.35 -4.66 -10.63
C LEU A 190 13.02 -5.51 -11.86
N LEU A 191 13.61 -5.23 -13.04
CA LEU A 191 13.33 -5.91 -14.31
C LEU A 191 13.41 -7.45 -14.29
N PRO A 192 14.36 -8.08 -13.54
CA PRO A 192 14.45 -9.53 -13.46
C PRO A 192 13.28 -10.21 -12.72
N ALA A 193 12.43 -9.45 -12.04
CA ALA A 193 11.25 -10.02 -11.38
C ALA A 193 10.39 -10.80 -12.38
N SER A 194 9.88 -11.96 -11.95
CA SER A 194 8.93 -12.76 -12.72
C SER A 194 7.62 -12.02 -12.92
N GLY A 195 7.20 -11.21 -11.92
CA GLY A 195 6.01 -10.37 -12.02
C GLY A 195 5.90 -9.33 -10.93
N TYR A 196 4.92 -8.45 -11.12
CA TYR A 196 4.60 -7.36 -10.20
C TYR A 196 3.14 -7.47 -9.77
N ILE A 197 2.90 -7.39 -8.48
CA ILE A 197 1.56 -7.36 -7.91
C ILE A 197 1.30 -5.95 -7.39
N SER A 198 0.17 -5.37 -7.77
CA SER A 198 -0.22 -4.02 -7.38
C SER A 198 -1.61 -4.04 -6.72
N PRO A 199 -1.85 -3.28 -5.64
CA PRO A 199 -3.15 -3.21 -5.00
C PRO A 199 -4.18 -2.37 -5.78
N SER A 200 -3.75 -1.70 -6.86
CA SER A 200 -4.62 -0.88 -7.72
C SER A 200 -4.08 -0.77 -9.14
N HIS A 201 -4.96 -0.54 -10.10
CA HIS A 201 -4.58 -0.19 -11.47
C HIS A 201 -3.82 1.13 -11.50
N PHE A 202 -4.20 2.09 -10.68
CA PHE A 202 -3.53 3.38 -10.59
C PHE A 202 -2.03 3.25 -10.30
N LEU A 203 -1.64 2.45 -9.29
CA LEU A 203 -0.23 2.22 -8.98
C LEU A 203 0.46 1.45 -10.11
N ALA A 204 -0.18 0.40 -10.65
CA ALA A 204 0.36 -0.37 -11.78
C ALA A 204 0.65 0.54 -12.99
N ASP A 205 -0.30 1.40 -13.37
CA ASP A 205 -0.15 2.32 -14.50
C ASP A 205 1.00 3.33 -14.29
N ARG A 206 1.19 3.81 -13.08
CA ARG A 206 2.33 4.67 -12.73
C ARG A 206 3.68 3.96 -12.88
N MET A 207 3.75 2.71 -12.44
CA MET A 207 4.96 1.88 -12.58
C MET A 207 5.24 1.49 -14.02
N VAL A 208 4.20 1.19 -14.81
CA VAL A 208 4.32 0.96 -16.25
C VAL A 208 4.78 2.23 -16.98
N GLY A 209 4.19 3.38 -16.66
CA GLY A 209 4.62 4.69 -17.18
C GLY A 209 6.06 5.06 -16.79
N TRP A 210 6.59 4.50 -15.69
CA TRP A 210 7.98 4.65 -15.29
C TRP A 210 8.92 3.71 -16.04
N GLY A 211 8.42 2.61 -16.65
CA GLY A 211 9.16 1.71 -17.55
C GLY A 211 9.13 0.23 -17.20
N LEU A 212 8.32 -0.20 -16.22
CA LEU A 212 8.15 -1.64 -15.97
C LEU A 212 7.19 -2.26 -17.00
N PRO A 213 7.42 -3.52 -17.42
CA PRO A 213 6.62 -4.18 -18.46
C PRO A 213 5.20 -4.49 -17.98
N ARG A 214 4.19 -4.00 -18.72
CA ARG A 214 2.77 -4.11 -18.37
C ARG A 214 2.29 -5.56 -18.25
N GLU A 215 2.77 -6.42 -19.12
CA GLU A 215 2.40 -7.84 -19.19
C GLU A 215 2.78 -8.64 -17.95
N LYS A 216 3.67 -8.09 -17.11
CA LYS A 216 4.07 -8.70 -15.85
C LYS A 216 3.24 -8.22 -14.65
N PHE A 217 2.25 -7.33 -14.86
CA PHE A 217 1.43 -6.80 -13.77
C PHE A 217 0.17 -7.60 -13.55
N VAL A 218 -0.09 -7.93 -12.29
CA VAL A 218 -1.37 -8.44 -11.80
C VAL A 218 -1.89 -7.49 -10.71
N VAL A 219 -3.17 -7.13 -10.77
CA VAL A 219 -3.79 -6.28 -9.75
C VAL A 219 -4.51 -7.16 -8.75
N ILE A 220 -4.05 -7.13 -7.50
CA ILE A 220 -4.64 -7.87 -6.37
C ILE A 220 -4.75 -6.91 -5.20
N GLU A 221 -5.98 -6.64 -4.78
CA GLU A 221 -6.25 -5.78 -3.65
C GLU A 221 -5.81 -6.42 -2.33
N ASN A 222 -5.35 -5.60 -1.39
CA ASN A 222 -5.06 -6.05 -0.03
C ASN A 222 -6.34 -6.56 0.63
N GLY A 223 -6.30 -7.76 1.21
CA GLY A 223 -7.43 -8.34 1.94
C GLY A 223 -7.48 -7.84 3.39
N LEU A 224 -8.68 -7.61 3.89
CA LEU A 224 -8.86 -7.37 5.32
C LEU A 224 -8.66 -8.69 6.09
N ARG A 225 -8.00 -8.61 7.24
CA ARG A 225 -7.77 -9.77 8.12
C ARG A 225 -9.08 -10.39 8.60
N VAL A 226 -10.06 -9.56 8.89
CA VAL A 226 -11.42 -9.95 9.25
C VAL A 226 -12.37 -9.06 8.47
N VAL A 227 -13.31 -9.67 7.75
CA VAL A 227 -14.45 -8.97 7.15
C VAL A 227 -15.68 -9.27 7.99
N PRO A 228 -16.05 -8.38 8.90
CA PRO A 228 -17.22 -8.59 9.76
C PRO A 228 -18.51 -8.50 8.95
N LYS A 229 -19.59 -9.04 9.52
CA LYS A 229 -20.92 -8.89 8.93
C LYS A 229 -21.29 -7.40 8.91
N ARG A 230 -21.80 -6.91 7.79
CA ARG A 230 -22.26 -5.52 7.65
C ARG A 230 -23.29 -5.21 8.73
N ALA A 231 -23.04 -4.12 9.48
CA ALA A 231 -23.96 -3.65 10.49
C ALA A 231 -25.13 -2.91 9.83
N GLU A 232 -26.34 -3.15 10.34
CA GLU A 232 -27.48 -2.31 9.99
C GLU A 232 -27.24 -0.88 10.44
N ARG A 233 -27.78 0.06 9.70
CA ARG A 233 -27.69 1.48 10.05
C ARG A 233 -28.63 1.78 11.22
N VAL A 234 -28.08 2.25 12.32
CA VAL A 234 -28.84 2.76 13.45
C VAL A 234 -28.64 4.28 13.54
N ARG A 235 -29.66 5.05 13.27
CA ARG A 235 -29.65 6.49 13.54
C ARG A 235 -29.95 6.75 15.02
N ALA A 236 -28.89 6.77 15.83
CA ALA A 236 -29.01 6.96 17.27
C ALA A 236 -29.24 8.41 17.70
N ASP A 237 -28.86 9.39 16.91
CA ASP A 237 -28.72 10.80 17.29
C ASP A 237 -29.84 11.70 16.71
N GLY A 238 -31.13 11.32 16.86
CA GLY A 238 -32.24 12.19 16.47
C GLY A 238 -32.34 12.54 14.97
N GLY A 239 -31.74 11.73 14.10
CA GLY A 239 -31.77 11.91 12.63
C GLY A 239 -30.56 12.63 12.04
N LEU A 240 -29.53 12.93 12.82
CA LEU A 240 -28.28 13.55 12.34
C LEU A 240 -27.55 12.63 11.35
N TRP A 241 -26.93 13.24 10.33
CA TRP A 241 -25.98 12.56 9.44
C TRP A 241 -24.60 12.55 10.06
N ASN A 242 -24.04 11.36 10.31
CA ASN A 242 -22.74 11.16 10.93
C ASN A 242 -21.67 10.91 9.89
N PHE A 243 -20.68 11.80 9.80
CA PHE A 243 -19.51 11.70 8.93
C PHE A 243 -18.30 11.35 9.80
N GLY A 244 -17.66 10.20 9.54
CA GLY A 244 -16.51 9.73 10.28
C GLY A 244 -15.21 9.90 9.49
N TYR A 245 -14.18 10.45 10.12
CA TYR A 245 -12.81 10.43 9.62
C TYR A 245 -12.00 9.43 10.46
N PHE A 246 -11.20 8.58 9.79
CA PHE A 246 -10.36 7.56 10.43
C PHE A 246 -8.96 7.57 9.85
N GLY A 247 -7.95 7.80 10.68
CA GLY A 247 -6.55 7.81 10.27
C GLY A 247 -5.68 8.80 11.01
N GLN A 248 -4.41 8.85 10.63
CA GLN A 248 -3.48 9.85 11.18
C GLN A 248 -3.96 11.25 10.86
N ILE A 249 -3.93 12.13 11.85
CA ILE A 249 -4.32 13.53 11.69
C ILE A 249 -3.10 14.31 11.19
N THR A 250 -2.99 14.43 9.87
CA THR A 250 -1.90 15.10 9.18
C THR A 250 -2.41 15.91 7.98
N PRO A 251 -1.68 16.93 7.52
CA PRO A 251 -2.05 17.68 6.31
C PRO A 251 -2.20 16.79 5.06
N PHE A 252 -1.35 15.77 4.88
CA PHE A 252 -1.42 14.86 3.73
C PHE A 252 -2.67 13.98 3.73
N LYS A 253 -3.23 13.69 4.92
CA LYS A 253 -4.51 13.00 5.05
C LYS A 253 -5.70 13.94 4.90
N GLY A 254 -5.47 15.20 4.52
CA GLY A 254 -6.49 16.18 4.13
C GLY A 254 -7.26 16.79 5.29
N VAL A 255 -6.69 16.75 6.51
CA VAL A 255 -7.36 17.34 7.67
C VAL A 255 -7.48 18.86 7.52
N ASP A 256 -6.55 19.56 6.85
CA ASP A 256 -6.71 20.99 6.54
C ASP A 256 -7.96 21.24 5.70
N THR A 257 -8.22 20.42 4.67
CA THR A 257 -9.44 20.50 3.86
C THR A 257 -10.69 20.27 4.70
N LEU A 258 -10.63 19.34 5.66
CA LEU A 258 -11.73 19.09 6.59
C LEU A 258 -11.96 20.29 7.52
N LEU A 259 -10.90 20.95 8.01
CA LEU A 259 -11.02 22.16 8.83
C LEU A 259 -11.63 23.32 8.03
N ASP A 260 -11.21 23.54 6.77
CA ASP A 260 -11.84 24.52 5.86
C ASP A 260 -13.34 24.21 5.69
N THR A 261 -13.70 22.92 5.57
CA THR A 261 -15.08 22.46 5.45
C THR A 261 -15.89 22.78 6.71
N ILE A 262 -15.34 22.52 7.89
CA ILE A 262 -15.97 22.81 9.18
C ILE A 262 -16.24 24.32 9.29
N ASP A 263 -15.26 25.17 8.96
CA ASP A 263 -15.41 26.63 8.99
C ASP A 263 -16.51 27.14 8.06
N LEU A 264 -16.74 26.48 6.92
CA LEU A 264 -17.79 26.82 5.97
C LEU A 264 -19.16 26.32 6.46
N LEU A 265 -19.22 25.09 6.95
CA LEU A 265 -20.47 24.52 7.47
C LEU A 265 -20.96 25.26 8.72
N ALA A 266 -20.07 25.73 9.58
CA ALA A 266 -20.40 26.51 10.76
C ALA A 266 -21.17 27.81 10.46
N LYS A 267 -21.05 28.34 9.23
CA LYS A 267 -21.80 29.52 8.77
C LYS A 267 -23.20 29.20 8.29
N GLN A 268 -23.57 27.93 8.18
CA GLN A 268 -24.88 27.50 7.70
C GLN A 268 -25.88 27.42 8.87
N PRO A 269 -27.04 28.13 8.81
CA PRO A 269 -28.04 28.07 9.86
C PRO A 269 -28.57 26.65 10.08
N GLY A 270 -28.59 26.21 11.35
CA GLY A 270 -29.17 24.93 11.73
C GLY A 270 -28.31 23.70 11.38
N ILE A 271 -27.03 23.85 11.02
CA ILE A 271 -26.15 22.76 10.66
C ILE A 271 -25.97 21.75 11.80
N GLU A 272 -25.96 22.23 13.06
CA GLU A 272 -25.80 21.40 14.27
C GLU A 272 -26.94 20.39 14.46
N GLY A 273 -28.12 20.68 13.90
CA GLY A 273 -29.29 19.77 13.91
C GLY A 273 -29.35 18.86 12.68
N LYS A 274 -28.37 18.92 11.77
CA LYS A 274 -28.36 18.15 10.52
C LYS A 274 -27.22 17.17 10.41
N ILE A 275 -26.01 17.56 10.84
CA ILE A 275 -24.81 16.75 10.65
C ILE A 275 -23.98 16.66 11.94
N ARG A 276 -23.14 15.63 12.01
CA ARG A 276 -22.06 15.47 12.96
C ARG A 276 -20.82 14.97 12.26
N ILE A 277 -19.67 15.57 12.56
CA ILE A 277 -18.35 15.15 12.09
C ILE A 277 -17.59 14.55 13.26
N LYS A 278 -17.22 13.26 13.18
CA LYS A 278 -16.42 12.54 14.18
C LYS A 278 -15.05 12.26 13.61
N VAL A 279 -14.00 12.68 14.32
CA VAL A 279 -12.61 12.45 13.90
C VAL A 279 -11.93 11.48 14.86
N HIS A 280 -11.52 10.35 14.33
CA HIS A 280 -10.78 9.31 15.03
C HIS A 280 -9.35 9.24 14.45
N GLY A 281 -8.35 9.38 15.31
CA GLY A 281 -6.96 9.31 14.86
C GLY A 281 -5.96 9.88 15.85
N ASN A 282 -4.69 9.65 15.56
CA ASN A 282 -3.58 10.09 16.37
C ASN A 282 -2.94 11.35 15.77
N MET A 283 -2.55 12.30 16.63
CA MET A 283 -1.83 13.52 16.29
C MET A 283 -0.41 13.45 16.86
N VAL A 284 0.55 12.99 16.09
CA VAL A 284 1.95 12.93 16.52
C VAL A 284 2.81 13.78 15.59
N GLY A 285 3.66 14.63 16.17
CA GLY A 285 4.66 15.41 15.44
C GLY A 285 4.10 16.49 14.53
N GLN A 286 2.91 17.05 14.87
CA GLN A 286 2.30 18.11 14.09
C GLN A 286 2.81 19.50 14.49
N ASP A 287 2.77 20.41 13.52
CA ASP A 287 3.08 21.83 13.71
C ASP A 287 2.15 22.48 14.75
N PRO A 288 2.66 23.32 15.67
CA PRO A 288 1.84 23.99 16.69
C PRO A 288 0.70 24.83 16.12
N ALA A 289 0.88 25.47 14.96
CA ALA A 289 -0.18 26.26 14.33
C ALA A 289 -1.31 25.39 13.80
N PHE A 290 -0.99 24.22 13.22
CA PHE A 290 -1.96 23.24 12.83
C PHE A 290 -2.76 22.72 14.03
N LEU A 291 -2.08 22.37 15.13
CA LEU A 291 -2.73 21.92 16.37
C LEU A 291 -3.66 22.98 16.94
N ALA A 292 -3.22 24.24 16.99
CA ALA A 292 -4.05 25.36 17.47
C ALA A 292 -5.32 25.51 16.61
N ARG A 293 -5.17 25.50 15.29
CA ARG A 293 -6.30 25.56 14.34
C ARG A 293 -7.28 24.40 14.53
N PHE A 294 -6.76 23.17 14.64
CA PHE A 294 -7.56 21.98 14.85
C PHE A 294 -8.37 22.09 16.15
N ASN A 295 -7.71 22.40 17.27
CA ASN A 295 -8.35 22.51 18.56
C ASN A 295 -9.42 23.62 18.58
N THR A 296 -9.14 24.77 17.96
CA THR A 296 -10.09 25.87 17.85
C THR A 296 -11.34 25.45 17.06
N ALA A 297 -11.19 24.81 15.91
CA ALA A 297 -12.29 24.38 15.08
C ALA A 297 -13.21 23.37 15.81
N PHE A 298 -12.59 22.41 16.54
CA PHE A 298 -13.35 21.39 17.27
C PHE A 298 -13.98 21.92 18.56
N ALA A 299 -13.36 22.87 19.24
CA ALA A 299 -13.94 23.49 20.44
C ALA A 299 -15.09 24.46 20.12
N ALA A 300 -15.02 25.15 18.99
CA ALA A 300 -16.00 26.16 18.60
C ALA A 300 -17.30 25.58 18.01
N ASN A 301 -17.29 24.34 17.51
CA ASN A 301 -18.39 23.78 16.74
C ASN A 301 -19.01 22.54 17.39
N ARG A 302 -20.26 22.63 17.86
CA ARG A 302 -20.96 21.52 18.52
C ARG A 302 -21.26 20.32 17.62
N PHE A 303 -21.23 20.50 16.31
CA PHE A 303 -21.40 19.42 15.33
C PHE A 303 -20.11 18.64 15.05
N THR A 304 -18.99 18.98 15.71
CA THR A 304 -17.71 18.28 15.58
C THR A 304 -17.34 17.57 16.87
N LEU A 305 -16.66 16.40 16.73
CA LEU A 305 -16.14 15.62 17.86
C LEU A 305 -14.78 15.04 17.48
N TYR A 306 -13.73 15.38 18.24
CA TYR A 306 -12.48 14.65 18.21
C TYR A 306 -12.50 13.54 19.25
N ALA A 307 -12.50 12.29 18.78
CA ALA A 307 -12.61 11.09 19.64
C ALA A 307 -11.24 10.49 20.02
N GLY A 308 -10.13 11.05 19.52
CA GLY A 308 -8.80 10.55 19.83
C GLY A 308 -8.38 9.34 19.00
N ALA A 309 -7.27 8.70 19.42
CA ALA A 309 -6.77 7.47 18.83
C ALA A 309 -7.74 6.31 19.08
N TYR A 310 -7.69 5.28 18.24
CA TYR A 310 -8.51 4.08 18.36
C TYR A 310 -7.67 2.82 18.07
N ASP A 311 -8.10 1.70 18.59
CA ASP A 311 -7.55 0.40 18.22
C ASP A 311 -8.19 -0.11 16.93
N ASN A 312 -7.37 -0.77 16.09
CA ASN A 312 -7.86 -1.31 14.83
C ASN A 312 -8.96 -2.38 15.02
N ALA A 313 -9.00 -3.03 16.18
CA ALA A 313 -10.06 -3.96 16.54
C ALA A 313 -11.45 -3.29 16.64
N ASP A 314 -11.49 -2.00 16.98
CA ASP A 314 -12.72 -1.23 17.17
C ASP A 314 -13.20 -0.55 15.87
N VAL A 315 -12.37 -0.52 14.82
CA VAL A 315 -12.62 0.29 13.62
C VAL A 315 -13.98 -0.02 12.99
N HIS A 316 -14.36 -1.28 12.91
CA HIS A 316 -15.64 -1.68 12.33
C HIS A 316 -16.83 -1.16 13.15
N THR A 317 -16.76 -1.24 14.47
CA THR A 317 -17.80 -0.73 15.37
C THR A 317 -17.91 0.79 15.25
N LEU A 318 -16.78 1.49 15.25
CA LEU A 318 -16.73 2.94 15.11
C LEU A 318 -17.27 3.42 13.76
N MET A 319 -16.87 2.75 12.66
CA MET A 319 -17.37 3.07 11.32
C MET A 319 -18.87 2.74 11.17
N SER A 320 -19.34 1.67 11.80
CA SER A 320 -20.76 1.28 11.81
C SER A 320 -21.66 2.35 12.46
N ALA A 321 -21.11 3.16 13.36
CA ALA A 321 -21.79 4.29 13.99
C ALA A 321 -21.80 5.57 13.11
N CYS A 322 -21.21 5.53 11.92
CA CYS A 322 -21.25 6.62 10.96
C CYS A 322 -22.20 6.30 9.81
N ASP A 323 -22.65 7.33 9.07
CA ASP A 323 -23.33 7.18 7.80
C ASP A 323 -22.35 7.15 6.64
N TYR A 324 -21.33 7.99 6.69
CA TYR A 324 -20.28 8.11 5.68
C TYR A 324 -18.90 8.10 6.32
N VAL A 325 -17.93 7.57 5.60
CA VAL A 325 -16.51 7.70 5.95
C VAL A 325 -15.84 8.70 5.03
N LEU A 326 -15.13 9.68 5.63
CA LEU A 326 -14.39 10.72 4.91
C LEU A 326 -12.94 10.29 4.69
N VAL A 327 -12.48 10.38 3.44
CA VAL A 327 -11.09 10.12 3.05
C VAL A 327 -10.56 11.30 2.23
N PRO A 328 -10.29 12.44 2.87
CA PRO A 328 -9.94 13.68 2.16
C PRO A 328 -8.46 13.78 1.80
N SER A 329 -7.74 12.67 1.70
CA SER A 329 -6.29 12.67 1.43
C SER A 329 -5.91 13.55 0.25
N THR A 330 -4.83 14.33 0.43
CA THR A 330 -4.35 15.30 -0.57
C THR A 330 -3.19 14.78 -1.41
N TRP A 331 -2.78 13.55 -1.20
CA TRP A 331 -1.71 12.86 -1.92
C TRP A 331 -2.22 11.63 -2.69
N TRP A 332 -1.33 11.02 -3.48
CA TRP A 332 -1.65 9.80 -4.22
C TRP A 332 -1.74 8.59 -3.27
N GLU A 333 -2.95 8.26 -2.83
CA GLU A 333 -3.20 6.98 -2.17
C GLU A 333 -3.30 5.87 -3.24
N ASN A 334 -2.78 4.67 -2.93
CA ASN A 334 -2.81 3.55 -3.86
C ASN A 334 -4.01 2.61 -3.60
N SER A 335 -4.14 2.16 -2.37
CA SER A 335 -5.26 1.35 -1.92
C SER A 335 -5.45 1.57 -0.41
N PRO A 336 -6.07 2.70 -0.01
CA PRO A 336 -6.23 3.00 1.40
C PRO A 336 -7.15 1.99 2.08
N VAL A 337 -6.63 1.29 3.09
CA VAL A 337 -7.35 0.24 3.84
C VAL A 337 -8.64 0.79 4.47
N VAL A 338 -8.64 2.04 4.88
CA VAL A 338 -9.82 2.72 5.46
C VAL A 338 -11.04 2.68 4.54
N ILE A 339 -10.87 2.65 3.20
CA ILE A 339 -11.99 2.50 2.26
C ILE A 339 -12.56 1.09 2.33
N GLN A 340 -11.71 0.08 2.42
CA GLN A 340 -12.15 -1.31 2.56
C GLN A 340 -12.85 -1.55 3.89
N GLU A 341 -12.32 -0.98 4.98
CA GLU A 341 -12.92 -1.02 6.32
C GLU A 341 -14.31 -0.36 6.33
N ALA A 342 -14.45 0.81 5.67
CA ALA A 342 -15.74 1.47 5.50
C ALA A 342 -16.74 0.60 4.73
N TYR A 343 -16.31 -0.02 3.64
CA TYR A 343 -17.14 -0.91 2.84
C TYR A 343 -17.51 -2.20 3.59
N ALA A 344 -16.59 -2.75 4.39
CA ALA A 344 -16.89 -3.87 5.28
C ALA A 344 -17.96 -3.51 6.31
N ALA A 345 -17.93 -2.28 6.82
CA ALA A 345 -18.98 -1.74 7.69
C ALA A 345 -20.27 -1.37 6.94
N GLY A 346 -20.31 -1.48 5.61
CA GLY A 346 -21.45 -1.09 4.78
C GLY A 346 -21.63 0.42 4.64
N ARG A 347 -20.57 1.21 4.81
CA ARG A 347 -20.62 2.68 4.77
C ARG A 347 -20.04 3.21 3.47
N PRO A 348 -20.80 4.03 2.71
CA PRO A 348 -20.28 4.71 1.53
C PRO A 348 -19.20 5.72 1.93
N VAL A 349 -18.30 5.99 1.00
CA VAL A 349 -17.12 6.83 1.24
C VAL A 349 -17.24 8.16 0.50
N ILE A 350 -16.85 9.26 1.14
CA ILE A 350 -16.64 10.55 0.50
C ILE A 350 -15.12 10.77 0.44
N CYS A 351 -14.55 10.82 -0.75
CA CYS A 351 -13.11 10.95 -0.91
C CYS A 351 -12.70 12.00 -1.93
N THR A 352 -11.44 12.43 -1.86
CA THR A 352 -10.84 13.20 -2.94
C THR A 352 -10.84 12.36 -4.23
N GLY A 353 -11.34 12.91 -5.34
CA GLY A 353 -11.50 12.20 -6.61
C GLY A 353 -10.18 12.00 -7.37
N ILE A 354 -9.12 11.46 -6.72
CA ILE A 354 -7.80 11.26 -7.30
C ILE A 354 -7.23 9.86 -7.02
N GLY A 355 -6.35 9.41 -7.91
CA GLY A 355 -5.52 8.22 -7.72
C GLY A 355 -6.29 6.96 -7.36
N GLY A 356 -5.72 6.15 -6.48
CA GLY A 356 -6.34 4.92 -6.01
C GLY A 356 -7.65 5.14 -5.25
N MET A 357 -7.87 6.31 -4.64
CA MET A 357 -9.16 6.62 -4.02
C MET A 357 -10.28 6.69 -5.05
N ALA A 358 -10.05 7.41 -6.18
CA ALA A 358 -11.02 7.52 -7.27
C ALA A 358 -11.31 6.15 -7.92
N GLU A 359 -10.31 5.28 -8.00
CA GLU A 359 -10.46 3.91 -8.49
C GLU A 359 -11.32 3.05 -7.55
N LYS A 360 -11.03 3.11 -6.23
CA LYS A 360 -11.69 2.29 -5.21
C LYS A 360 -13.10 2.72 -4.89
N VAL A 361 -13.40 4.00 -5.06
CA VAL A 361 -14.70 4.61 -4.80
C VAL A 361 -15.31 5.09 -6.11
N PRO A 362 -15.96 4.22 -6.90
CA PRO A 362 -16.69 4.67 -8.08
C PRO A 362 -17.72 5.75 -7.71
N ASN A 363 -17.49 6.97 -8.25
CA ASN A 363 -18.30 8.14 -7.93
C ASN A 363 -19.78 7.90 -8.20
N ARG A 364 -20.65 8.29 -7.29
CA ARG A 364 -22.12 8.11 -7.32
C ARG A 364 -22.60 6.64 -7.38
N ARG A 365 -21.69 5.67 -7.17
CA ARG A 365 -22.04 4.25 -7.10
C ARG A 365 -21.86 3.68 -5.69
N SER A 366 -20.66 3.83 -5.11
CA SER A 366 -20.37 3.36 -3.74
C SER A 366 -19.85 4.49 -2.82
N GLY A 367 -19.84 5.70 -3.33
CA GLY A 367 -19.43 6.90 -2.62
C GLY A 367 -19.50 8.13 -3.49
N LEU A 368 -18.95 9.24 -2.99
CA LEU A 368 -18.94 10.52 -3.66
C LEU A 368 -17.53 11.08 -3.73
N HIS A 369 -17.23 11.81 -4.80
CA HIS A 369 -15.97 12.52 -4.96
C HIS A 369 -16.14 14.02 -4.75
N PHE A 370 -15.10 14.61 -4.17
CA PHE A 370 -14.94 16.06 -4.16
C PHE A 370 -13.56 16.46 -4.72
N ARG A 371 -13.39 17.73 -5.04
CA ARG A 371 -12.17 18.26 -5.66
C ARG A 371 -11.03 18.37 -4.64
N LEU A 372 -9.83 18.06 -5.09
CA LEU A 372 -8.60 18.13 -4.30
C LEU A 372 -8.42 19.51 -3.64
N ASN A 373 -8.14 19.53 -2.33
CA ASN A 373 -7.90 20.73 -1.52
C ASN A 373 -9.07 21.76 -1.57
N ASP A 374 -10.29 21.29 -1.76
CA ASP A 374 -11.46 22.16 -1.89
C ASP A 374 -12.48 21.89 -0.78
N GLY A 375 -12.35 22.62 0.34
CA GLY A 375 -13.26 22.52 1.48
C GLY A 375 -14.68 22.93 1.16
N ALA A 376 -14.88 23.86 0.20
CA ALA A 376 -16.20 24.28 -0.23
C ALA A 376 -16.93 23.16 -1.01
N ASP A 377 -16.19 22.47 -1.88
CA ASP A 377 -16.74 21.32 -2.60
C ASP A 377 -17.02 20.14 -1.66
N LEU A 378 -16.15 19.88 -0.67
CA LEU A 378 -16.43 18.86 0.35
C LEU A 378 -17.69 19.22 1.18
N ALA A 379 -17.87 20.48 1.58
CA ALA A 379 -19.08 20.93 2.28
C ALA A 379 -20.33 20.73 1.41
N ARG A 380 -20.27 21.06 0.13
CA ARG A 380 -21.34 20.85 -0.84
C ARG A 380 -21.69 19.35 -0.96
N VAL A 381 -20.66 18.48 -1.13
CA VAL A 381 -20.84 17.03 -1.23
C VAL A 381 -21.42 16.44 0.04
N MET A 382 -20.98 16.89 1.22
CA MET A 382 -21.56 16.46 2.50
C MET A 382 -23.02 16.88 2.65
N SER A 383 -23.39 18.07 2.17
CA SER A 383 -24.79 18.53 2.16
C SER A 383 -25.64 17.70 1.19
N GLU A 384 -25.11 17.36 0.02
CA GLU A 384 -25.75 16.45 -0.95
C GLU A 384 -25.92 15.04 -0.40
N ALA A 385 -24.91 14.54 0.33
CA ALA A 385 -24.90 13.22 0.96
C ALA A 385 -25.94 13.06 2.07
N ALA A 386 -26.45 14.19 2.61
CA ALA A 386 -27.48 14.19 3.63
C ALA A 386 -28.89 13.93 3.03
N ASP A 387 -28.98 12.98 2.12
CA ASP A 387 -30.20 12.52 1.45
C ASP A 387 -30.36 11.00 1.57
N GLU A 388 -31.53 10.56 1.99
CA GLU A 388 -31.79 9.14 2.30
C GLU A 388 -31.83 8.27 1.03
N VAL A 389 -32.33 8.82 -0.09
CA VAL A 389 -32.43 8.08 -1.35
C VAL A 389 -31.03 7.86 -1.92
N LEU A 390 -30.22 8.92 -1.95
CA LEU A 390 -28.82 8.84 -2.36
C LEU A 390 -28.03 7.89 -1.49
N TYR A 391 -28.16 7.99 -0.16
CA TYR A 391 -27.46 7.11 0.79
C TYR A 391 -27.75 5.63 0.51
N LYS A 392 -29.04 5.26 0.38
CA LYS A 392 -29.44 3.88 0.09
C LYS A 392 -28.89 3.38 -1.26
N ALA A 393 -28.90 4.24 -2.27
CA ALA A 393 -28.32 3.93 -3.58
C ALA A 393 -26.82 3.68 -3.49
N LEU A 394 -26.08 4.51 -2.75
CA LEU A 394 -24.65 4.35 -2.55
C LEU A 394 -24.31 3.08 -1.74
N CYS A 395 -25.08 2.79 -0.69
CA CYS A 395 -24.89 1.54 0.09
C CYS A 395 -25.10 0.29 -0.78
N SER A 396 -26.10 0.29 -1.67
CA SER A 396 -26.36 -0.83 -2.57
C SER A 396 -25.25 -1.01 -3.63
N GLY A 397 -24.51 0.06 -3.93
CA GLY A 397 -23.38 0.05 -4.84
C GLY A 397 -22.07 -0.47 -4.25
N ILE A 398 -22.01 -0.68 -2.92
CA ILE A 398 -20.82 -1.22 -2.25
C ILE A 398 -20.67 -2.70 -2.60
N GLY A 399 -19.57 -3.04 -3.29
CA GLY A 399 -19.22 -4.40 -3.67
C GLY A 399 -18.77 -5.28 -2.48
N THR A 400 -18.31 -6.48 -2.81
CA THR A 400 -17.65 -7.39 -1.86
C THR A 400 -16.27 -6.85 -1.51
N VAL A 401 -15.92 -6.93 -0.23
CA VAL A 401 -14.58 -6.60 0.25
C VAL A 401 -13.73 -7.86 0.27
N ALA A 402 -12.51 -7.78 -0.23
CA ALA A 402 -11.57 -8.88 -0.20
C ALA A 402 -11.16 -9.18 1.26
N ASP A 403 -11.25 -10.45 1.63
CA ASP A 403 -10.67 -10.94 2.88
C ASP A 403 -9.24 -11.47 2.67
N GLN A 404 -8.57 -11.76 3.77
CA GLN A 404 -7.23 -12.31 3.80
C GLN A 404 -7.10 -13.62 3.00
N MET A 405 -8.10 -14.49 3.08
CA MET A 405 -8.09 -15.79 2.41
C MET A 405 -8.30 -15.64 0.90
N GLY A 406 -9.22 -14.75 0.49
CA GLY A 406 -9.43 -14.40 -0.92
C GLY A 406 -8.19 -13.76 -1.54
N MET A 407 -7.53 -12.84 -0.82
CA MET A 407 -6.25 -12.29 -1.22
C MET A 407 -5.21 -13.40 -1.43
N ALA A 408 -5.04 -14.30 -0.46
CA ALA A 408 -4.06 -15.38 -0.55
C ALA A 408 -4.33 -16.33 -1.75
N ARG A 409 -5.60 -16.65 -2.04
CA ARG A 409 -5.96 -17.45 -3.24
C ARG A 409 -5.59 -16.72 -4.54
N ASN A 410 -5.87 -15.42 -4.61
CA ASN A 410 -5.51 -14.61 -5.79
C ASN A 410 -3.99 -14.52 -5.98
N TYR A 411 -3.22 -14.42 -4.89
CA TYR A 411 -1.75 -14.47 -4.96
C TYR A 411 -1.25 -15.83 -5.45
N LEU A 412 -1.83 -16.93 -4.98
CA LEU A 412 -1.47 -18.28 -5.46
C LEU A 412 -1.74 -18.43 -6.96
N ALA A 413 -2.89 -17.94 -7.45
CA ALA A 413 -3.21 -17.95 -8.87
C ALA A 413 -2.22 -17.08 -9.68
N ALA A 414 -1.85 -15.91 -9.18
CA ALA A 414 -0.84 -15.06 -9.79
C ALA A 414 0.53 -15.74 -9.81
N PHE A 415 0.97 -16.33 -8.70
CA PHE A 415 2.25 -17.03 -8.62
C PHE A 415 2.32 -18.20 -9.60
N ALA A 416 1.23 -18.94 -9.80
CA ALA A 416 1.18 -20.00 -10.80
C ALA A 416 1.37 -19.50 -12.24
N GLN A 417 0.84 -18.30 -12.55
CA GLN A 417 1.03 -17.66 -13.86
C GLN A 417 2.42 -17.05 -14.06
N LEU A 418 3.02 -16.54 -12.98
CA LEU A 418 4.31 -15.86 -13.01
C LEU A 418 5.51 -16.81 -12.91
N LEU A 419 5.30 -18.03 -12.47
CA LEU A 419 6.34 -19.04 -12.43
C LEU A 419 6.43 -19.71 -13.82
N PRO A 420 7.64 -19.88 -14.38
CA PRO A 420 7.80 -20.61 -15.62
C PRO A 420 7.32 -22.06 -15.43
N ASP A 421 6.57 -22.57 -16.40
CA ASP A 421 6.23 -24.00 -16.49
C ASP A 421 7.52 -24.83 -16.41
N ARG A 422 7.71 -25.56 -15.34
CA ARG A 422 8.89 -26.45 -15.18
C ARG A 422 8.85 -27.68 -16.10
N GLY A 423 7.87 -27.76 -17.02
CA GLY A 423 7.80 -28.79 -18.04
C GLY A 423 8.73 -28.59 -19.24
N ALA A 424 9.29 -27.40 -19.41
CA ALA A 424 10.32 -27.13 -20.39
C ALA A 424 11.69 -27.24 -19.72
N GLU A 425 12.32 -28.41 -19.78
CA GLU A 425 13.73 -28.59 -19.39
C GLU A 425 14.59 -27.46 -19.94
N ALA A 426 15.28 -26.78 -19.03
CA ALA A 426 16.28 -25.80 -19.40
C ALA A 426 17.38 -26.50 -20.22
N ALA A 427 17.33 -26.37 -21.53
CA ALA A 427 18.44 -26.76 -22.37
C ALA A 427 19.70 -26.02 -21.88
N PRO A 428 20.83 -26.73 -21.68
CA PRO A 428 22.04 -26.11 -21.16
C PRO A 428 22.46 -24.97 -22.09
N ARG A 429 22.57 -23.76 -21.56
CA ARG A 429 23.14 -22.61 -22.28
C ARG A 429 24.56 -22.97 -22.72
N THR A 430 24.73 -23.35 -23.96
CA THR A 430 26.05 -23.52 -24.56
C THR A 430 26.71 -22.16 -24.60
N SER A 431 27.78 -22.00 -23.83
CA SER A 431 28.67 -20.83 -23.93
C SER A 431 29.22 -20.69 -25.37
N PRO A 432 29.28 -19.49 -25.94
CA PRO A 432 29.91 -19.31 -27.25
C PRO A 432 31.41 -19.62 -27.13
N ARG A 433 31.83 -20.71 -27.75
CA ARG A 433 33.25 -21.03 -27.90
C ARG A 433 33.95 -19.87 -28.59
N ARG A 434 34.91 -19.25 -27.91
CA ARG A 434 35.89 -18.33 -28.49
C ARG A 434 36.64 -19.08 -29.63
N ARG A 435 36.41 -18.71 -30.87
CA ARG A 435 37.26 -19.09 -31.99
C ARG A 435 38.62 -18.41 -31.79
N ALA A 436 39.61 -19.20 -31.47
CA ALA A 436 41.01 -18.78 -31.53
C ALA A 436 41.34 -18.54 -33.01
N LYS A 437 41.70 -17.31 -33.39
CA LYS A 437 42.32 -17.00 -34.66
C LYS A 437 43.78 -17.52 -34.60
N GLN A 438 44.05 -18.58 -35.34
CA GLN A 438 45.40 -18.94 -35.71
C GLN A 438 45.97 -17.86 -36.67
N VAL A 439 46.98 -17.17 -36.20
CA VAL A 439 47.80 -16.30 -37.06
C VAL A 439 48.84 -17.21 -37.66
N ALA A 440 48.72 -17.49 -38.98
CA ALA A 440 49.81 -18.12 -39.78
C ALA A 440 50.85 -17.06 -40.00
N ARG A 441 52.11 -17.40 -39.71
CA ARG A 441 53.31 -16.68 -40.14
C ARG A 441 53.67 -17.24 -41.51
N SER A 442 53.87 -16.37 -42.47
CA SER A 442 54.83 -16.46 -43.56
C SER A 442 55.15 -15.05 -44.06
#